data_f412a49bf1bce3be3fea4de7fcd3f135
#
_entry.id   f412a49bf1bce3be3fea4de7fcd3f135
#
_cell.length_a   1.000
_cell.length_b   1.000
_cell.length_c   1.000
_cell.angle_alpha   90.00
_cell.angle_beta   90.00
_cell.angle_gamma   90.00
#
_symmetry.space_group_name_H-M   'P 1'
#
loop_
_entity.id
_entity.type
_entity.pdbx_description
1 polymer ?
#
loop_
_entity_poly.entity_id
_entity_poly.type
_entity_poly.pdbx_seq_one_letter_code
_entity_poly.pdbx_strand_id
1 'polypeptide(L)'
;SALFYASYAPNGLLAAEAELDTRRIEEVTVTAERREASIQDTSISITAFTGDSLDSFGIRNQEDLQNFIPATTIQPYDSTIRGVGRNFRALGGDPGVATYMNGIYSEDLLTATAATFWDVERIEVLRGPQGTLYGRNAVGGAINVLYKEPTEEIDYSFKSIVGNFGTQEAYGMFNMPLIEDTLSARINFAIRDRDGVIEELGAGDDIDGLGTENVAIQFKWTPTDSIEVNLRQNYMEIDRSFGGANGAGLVVLNEDGQSSRNTASLVPGYR
;
A
#
# COMPACT_ATOMS: atom_id res chain seq x y z
N SER A 1 60.62 29.88 -5.08
CA SER A 1 60.23 28.80 -4.17
C SER A 1 59.32 29.35 -3.09
N ALA A 2 58.02 29.17 -3.21
CA ALA A 2 57.03 29.53 -2.19
C ALA A 2 56.50 28.23 -1.54
N LEU A 3 56.73 28.06 -0.27
CA LEU A 3 56.19 26.99 0.58
C LEU A 3 54.80 27.39 1.06
N PHE A 4 53.79 26.65 0.65
CA PHE A 4 52.45 26.73 1.23
C PHE A 4 52.39 25.77 2.41
N TYR A 5 52.12 26.29 3.62
CA TYR A 5 51.74 25.55 4.79
C TYR A 5 50.20 25.45 4.83
N ALA A 6 49.67 24.26 4.66
CA ALA A 6 48.26 23.98 4.93
C ALA A 6 48.10 23.57 6.41
N SER A 7 47.41 24.36 7.19
CA SER A 7 47.02 24.02 8.55
C SER A 7 45.87 23.04 8.53
N TYR A 8 46.11 21.84 9.05
CA TYR A 8 45.11 20.83 9.30
C TYR A 8 44.41 21.13 10.64
N ALA A 9 43.14 21.50 10.61
CA ALA A 9 42.31 21.60 11.81
C ALA A 9 41.64 20.23 12.05
N PRO A 10 41.63 19.70 13.27
CA PRO A 10 41.00 18.41 13.53
C PRO A 10 39.48 18.57 13.63
N ASN A 11 38.77 18.17 12.59
CA ASN A 11 37.29 18.04 12.57
C ASN A 11 36.80 16.80 13.30
N GLY A 12 37.38 16.47 14.45
CA GLY A 12 37.03 15.22 15.17
C GLY A 12 35.86 15.31 16.16
N LEU A 13 35.37 16.51 16.45
CA LEU A 13 34.33 16.68 17.49
C LEU A 13 32.91 16.85 16.95
N LEU A 14 32.72 17.25 15.70
CA LEU A 14 31.39 17.40 15.10
C LEU A 14 30.81 16.09 14.52
N ALA A 15 31.68 15.12 14.23
CA ALA A 15 31.24 13.80 13.72
C ALA A 15 30.65 12.91 14.81
N ALA A 16 30.99 13.11 16.08
CA ALA A 16 30.50 12.29 17.19
C ALA A 16 29.07 12.65 17.65
N GLU A 17 28.65 13.90 17.47
CA GLU A 17 27.26 14.30 17.77
C GLU A 17 26.27 13.89 16.67
N ALA A 18 26.70 13.87 15.41
CA ALA A 18 25.85 13.43 14.30
C ALA A 18 25.67 11.90 14.29
N GLU A 19 26.64 11.12 14.78
CA GLU A 19 26.51 9.65 14.87
C GLU A 19 25.63 9.18 16.03
N LEU A 20 25.41 10.00 17.05
CA LEU A 20 24.54 9.67 18.18
C LEU A 20 23.04 9.85 17.85
N ASP A 21 22.70 10.68 16.87
CA ASP A 21 21.30 10.90 16.46
C ASP A 21 20.80 9.84 15.49
N THR A 22 21.67 9.17 14.74
CA THR A 22 21.33 8.05 13.84
C THR A 22 21.05 6.73 14.58
N ARG A 23 21.25 6.65 15.88
CA ARG A 23 20.96 5.46 16.72
C ARG A 23 19.67 5.55 17.50
N ARG A 24 18.91 6.60 17.36
CA ARG A 24 17.55 6.63 17.90
C ARG A 24 16.71 5.68 17.07
N ILE A 25 16.28 4.59 17.68
CA ILE A 25 15.22 3.74 17.11
C ILE A 25 13.99 4.65 17.05
N GLU A 26 13.52 4.93 15.85
CA GLU A 26 12.31 5.70 15.63
C GLU A 26 11.15 4.99 16.35
N GLU A 27 10.58 5.64 17.33
CA GLU A 27 9.45 5.09 18.08
C GLU A 27 8.20 5.18 17.22
N VAL A 28 7.75 4.05 16.69
CA VAL A 28 6.55 3.98 15.87
C VAL A 28 5.32 3.99 16.75
N THR A 29 4.54 5.08 16.70
CA THR A 29 3.22 5.16 17.32
C THR A 29 2.19 4.46 16.46
N VAL A 30 1.35 3.63 17.07
CA VAL A 30 0.28 2.87 16.40
C VAL A 30 -1.07 3.16 17.04
N THR A 31 -2.15 3.01 16.27
CA THR A 31 -3.54 3.17 16.73
C THR A 31 -4.31 1.85 16.77
N ALA A 32 -3.57 0.73 16.83
CA ALA A 32 -4.11 -0.62 16.74
C ALA A 32 -5.18 -0.96 17.79
N GLU A 33 -5.09 -0.38 18.99
CA GLU A 33 -6.09 -0.54 20.06
C GLU A 33 -7.13 0.59 20.06
N ARG A 34 -7.27 1.35 18.94
CA ARG A 34 -8.08 2.58 18.82
C ARG A 34 -7.67 3.69 19.79
N ARG A 35 -6.44 3.67 20.20
CA ARG A 35 -5.73 4.70 20.96
C ARG A 35 -4.27 4.69 20.54
N GLU A 36 -3.66 5.84 20.58
CA GLU A 36 -2.23 5.97 20.30
C GLU A 36 -1.41 5.29 21.41
N ALA A 37 -0.52 4.41 20.99
CA ALA A 37 0.43 3.75 21.85
C ALA A 37 1.72 3.45 21.08
N SER A 38 2.84 3.33 21.80
CA SER A 38 4.05 2.78 21.19
C SER A 38 3.83 1.33 20.77
N ILE A 39 4.39 0.93 19.64
CA ILE A 39 4.33 -0.45 19.16
C ILE A 39 4.85 -1.44 20.22
N GLN A 40 5.77 -0.99 21.09
CA GLN A 40 6.36 -1.81 22.15
C GLN A 40 5.42 -1.99 23.35
N ASP A 41 4.48 -1.08 23.54
CA ASP A 41 3.55 -1.08 24.66
C ASP A 41 2.20 -1.73 24.33
N THR A 42 2.03 -2.20 23.10
CA THR A 42 0.79 -2.87 22.67
C THR A 42 0.81 -4.34 23.07
N SER A 43 -0.34 -4.85 23.52
CA SER A 43 -0.53 -6.27 23.86
C SER A 43 -0.79 -7.14 22.62
N ILE A 44 -0.92 -6.54 21.46
CA ILE A 44 -1.30 -7.18 20.19
C ILE A 44 -0.06 -7.45 19.34
N SER A 45 -0.04 -8.58 18.63
CA SER A 45 1.01 -8.84 17.64
C SER A 45 0.81 -7.94 16.42
N ILE A 46 1.54 -6.85 16.36
CA ILE A 46 1.46 -5.85 15.31
C ILE A 46 2.78 -5.72 14.55
N THR A 47 2.69 -5.40 13.27
CA THR A 47 3.80 -4.91 12.45
C THR A 47 3.38 -3.59 11.86
N ALA A 48 4.17 -2.53 12.02
CA ALA A 48 3.90 -1.23 11.44
C ALA A 48 5.03 -0.82 10.48
N PHE A 49 4.65 -0.13 9.42
CA PHE A 49 5.54 0.46 8.44
C PHE A 49 5.21 1.94 8.32
N THR A 50 6.18 2.81 8.53
CA THR A 50 6.06 4.25 8.23
C THR A 50 6.14 4.49 6.73
N GLY A 51 5.70 5.66 6.25
CA GLY A 51 5.81 6.04 4.85
C GLY A 51 7.23 5.93 4.32
N ASP A 52 8.23 6.34 5.10
CA ASP A 52 9.65 6.25 4.75
C ASP A 52 10.14 4.81 4.67
N SER A 53 9.64 3.93 5.56
CA SER A 53 9.93 2.50 5.50
C SER A 53 9.33 1.85 4.25
N LEU A 54 8.09 2.22 3.88
CA LEU A 54 7.44 1.73 2.66
C LEU A 54 8.26 2.08 1.42
N ASP A 55 8.70 3.33 1.32
CA ASP A 55 9.55 3.80 0.21
C ASP A 55 10.91 3.10 0.18
N SER A 56 11.57 2.95 1.33
CA SER A 56 12.88 2.31 1.45
C SER A 56 12.86 0.83 1.07
N PHE A 57 11.78 0.12 1.41
CA PHE A 57 11.61 -1.30 1.07
C PHE A 57 10.95 -1.52 -0.29
N GLY A 58 10.49 -0.46 -0.98
CA GLY A 58 9.80 -0.56 -2.25
C GLY A 58 8.40 -1.16 -2.14
N ILE A 59 7.75 -1.05 -0.97
CA ILE A 59 6.39 -1.52 -0.74
C ILE A 59 5.43 -0.49 -1.32
N ARG A 60 4.69 -0.85 -2.36
CA ARG A 60 3.86 0.08 -3.13
C ARG A 60 2.38 -0.21 -3.06
N ASN A 61 2.01 -1.41 -2.64
CA ASN A 61 0.63 -1.83 -2.46
C ASN A 61 0.52 -2.88 -1.35
N GLN A 62 -0.69 -3.32 -1.07
CA GLN A 62 -0.94 -4.29 -0.02
C GLN A 62 -0.32 -5.67 -0.32
N GLU A 63 -0.21 -6.06 -1.59
CA GLU A 63 0.39 -7.34 -1.99
C GLU A 63 1.87 -7.43 -1.61
N ASP A 64 2.60 -6.30 -1.69
CA ASP A 64 4.03 -6.27 -1.35
C ASP A 64 4.29 -6.57 0.13
N LEU A 65 3.33 -6.26 1.02
CA LEU A 65 3.46 -6.50 2.47
C LEU A 65 3.72 -7.96 2.81
N GLN A 66 3.23 -8.92 1.99
CA GLN A 66 3.44 -10.34 2.24
C GLN A 66 4.91 -10.74 2.30
N ASN A 67 5.79 -10.00 1.63
CA ASN A 67 7.23 -10.27 1.61
C ASN A 67 7.93 -9.87 2.92
N PHE A 68 7.29 -9.05 3.73
CA PHE A 68 7.85 -8.47 4.96
C PHE A 68 7.15 -8.94 6.23
N ILE A 69 5.98 -9.58 6.12
CA ILE A 69 5.18 -10.00 7.26
C ILE A 69 5.11 -11.54 7.31
N PRO A 70 5.68 -12.17 8.35
CA PRO A 70 5.65 -13.62 8.48
C PRO A 70 4.23 -14.21 8.50
N ALA A 71 4.08 -15.37 7.86
CA ALA A 71 2.82 -16.12 7.78
C ALA A 71 1.64 -15.31 7.21
N THR A 72 1.94 -14.43 6.24
CA THR A 72 0.96 -13.59 5.55
C THR A 72 1.04 -13.86 4.06
N THR A 73 -0.10 -14.04 3.41
CA THR A 73 -0.25 -14.13 1.96
C THR A 73 -1.34 -13.16 1.55
N ILE A 74 -1.03 -12.30 0.59
CA ILE A 74 -1.97 -11.30 0.07
C ILE A 74 -2.04 -11.47 -1.44
N GLN A 75 -3.24 -11.67 -1.93
CA GLN A 75 -3.57 -11.82 -3.35
C GLN A 75 -4.70 -10.85 -3.69
N PRO A 76 -4.94 -10.54 -4.97
CA PRO A 76 -5.95 -9.56 -5.37
C PRO A 76 -7.34 -9.74 -4.78
N TYR A 77 -7.72 -10.96 -4.42
CA TYR A 77 -9.06 -11.27 -3.92
C TYR A 77 -9.07 -11.91 -2.54
N ASP A 78 -7.91 -12.10 -1.91
CA ASP A 78 -7.82 -12.82 -0.65
C ASP A 78 -6.57 -12.43 0.12
N SER A 79 -6.74 -12.23 1.42
CA SER A 79 -5.66 -12.02 2.36
C SER A 79 -5.74 -13.06 3.46
N THR A 80 -4.60 -13.71 3.75
CA THR A 80 -4.48 -14.75 4.76
C THR A 80 -3.38 -14.39 5.74
N ILE A 81 -3.68 -14.37 7.03
CA ILE A 81 -2.71 -14.19 8.10
C ILE A 81 -2.76 -15.40 9.03
N ARG A 82 -1.60 -16.03 9.27
CA ARG A 82 -1.46 -17.23 10.10
C ARG A 82 -2.40 -18.38 9.67
N GLY A 83 -2.61 -18.52 8.37
CA GLY A 83 -3.48 -19.55 7.79
C GLY A 83 -4.98 -19.23 7.87
N VAL A 84 -5.37 -18.10 8.44
CA VAL A 84 -6.77 -17.65 8.50
C VAL A 84 -7.03 -16.61 7.41
N GLY A 85 -7.88 -16.94 6.48
CA GLY A 85 -8.28 -16.11 5.35
C GLY A 85 -9.70 -16.44 4.94
N ARG A 86 -10.01 -16.26 3.67
CA ARG A 86 -11.31 -16.63 3.12
C ARG A 86 -11.41 -18.17 2.99
N ASN A 87 -12.40 -18.78 3.62
CA ASN A 87 -12.60 -20.22 3.54
C ASN A 87 -13.03 -20.70 2.14
N PHE A 88 -13.57 -19.81 1.34
CA PHE A 88 -14.07 -20.13 0.02
C PHE A 88 -13.74 -19.00 -0.96
N ARG A 89 -12.98 -19.30 -1.99
CA ARG A 89 -12.60 -18.33 -3.04
C ARG A 89 -13.75 -17.99 -3.99
N ALA A 90 -14.97 -17.91 -3.49
CA ALA A 90 -16.09 -17.45 -4.26
C ALA A 90 -16.23 -15.93 -4.16
N LEU A 91 -16.56 -15.30 -5.27
CA LEU A 91 -17.00 -13.91 -5.28
C LEU A 91 -18.18 -13.77 -4.30
N GLY A 92 -18.05 -12.90 -3.30
CA GLY A 92 -19.09 -12.68 -2.28
C GLY A 92 -18.90 -13.41 -0.95
N GLY A 93 -17.82 -14.22 -0.77
CA GLY A 93 -17.47 -14.74 0.55
C GLY A 93 -16.81 -13.67 1.41
N ASP A 94 -17.12 -13.62 2.71
CA ASP A 94 -16.50 -12.70 3.65
C ASP A 94 -14.98 -12.97 3.78
N PRO A 95 -14.13 -11.93 3.77
CA PRO A 95 -12.70 -12.09 3.99
C PRO A 95 -12.39 -12.49 5.43
N GLY A 96 -11.29 -13.20 5.64
CA GLY A 96 -10.78 -13.51 6.98
C GLY A 96 -9.89 -12.44 7.58
N VAL A 97 -9.38 -11.54 6.73
CA VAL A 97 -8.56 -10.38 7.09
C VAL A 97 -9.25 -9.13 6.61
N ALA A 98 -9.51 -8.21 7.53
CA ALA A 98 -10.17 -6.94 7.22
C ALA A 98 -9.16 -5.87 6.80
N THR A 99 -9.48 -5.08 5.78
CA THR A 99 -8.69 -3.90 5.39
C THR A 99 -9.45 -2.63 5.73
N TYR A 100 -8.74 -1.68 6.31
CA TYR A 100 -9.25 -0.36 6.67
C TYR A 100 -8.41 0.72 6.00
N MET A 101 -9.04 1.78 5.55
CA MET A 101 -8.41 2.99 5.04
C MET A 101 -8.87 4.18 5.89
N ASN A 102 -7.97 4.82 6.61
CA ASN A 102 -8.27 5.84 7.62
C ASN A 102 -9.40 5.40 8.58
N GLY A 103 -9.35 4.15 9.05
CA GLY A 103 -10.34 3.59 9.98
C GLY A 103 -11.67 3.18 9.35
N ILE A 104 -11.87 3.38 8.06
CA ILE A 104 -13.08 2.97 7.32
C ILE A 104 -12.84 1.59 6.70
N TYR A 105 -13.73 0.65 6.98
CA TYR A 105 -13.67 -0.69 6.44
C TYR A 105 -13.83 -0.69 4.91
N SER A 106 -12.91 -1.32 4.20
CA SER A 106 -13.00 -1.56 2.76
C SER A 106 -13.61 -2.94 2.51
N GLU A 107 -14.80 -2.97 1.93
CA GLU A 107 -15.50 -4.22 1.63
C GLU A 107 -14.98 -4.89 0.35
N ASP A 108 -14.48 -4.09 -0.58
CA ASP A 108 -13.91 -4.56 -1.82
C ASP A 108 -12.40 -4.84 -1.66
N LEU A 109 -12.06 -6.14 -1.62
CA LEU A 109 -10.67 -6.58 -1.49
C LEU A 109 -9.83 -6.25 -2.72
N LEU A 110 -10.40 -6.27 -3.92
CA LEU A 110 -9.65 -5.93 -5.12
C LEU A 110 -9.15 -4.49 -5.05
N THR A 111 -10.06 -3.57 -4.77
CA THR A 111 -9.74 -2.16 -4.56
C THR A 111 -8.73 -1.97 -3.43
N ALA A 112 -8.92 -2.67 -2.31
CA ALA A 112 -8.04 -2.56 -1.16
C ALA A 112 -6.62 -3.06 -1.46
N THR A 113 -6.47 -4.19 -2.16
CA THR A 113 -5.16 -4.77 -2.49
C THR A 113 -4.43 -4.01 -3.60
N ALA A 114 -5.16 -3.43 -4.55
CA ALA A 114 -4.59 -2.66 -5.64
C ALA A 114 -4.29 -1.20 -5.27
N ALA A 115 -4.84 -0.70 -4.15
CA ALA A 115 -4.61 0.67 -3.70
C ALA A 115 -3.11 0.95 -3.55
N THR A 116 -2.67 2.00 -4.21
CA THR A 116 -1.26 2.40 -4.18
C THR A 116 -0.91 3.05 -2.85
N PHE A 117 0.17 2.60 -2.23
CA PHE A 117 0.73 3.19 -1.01
C PHE A 117 1.57 4.41 -1.35
N TRP A 118 0.91 5.48 -1.71
CA TRP A 118 1.50 6.79 -1.91
C TRP A 118 0.88 7.79 -0.94
N ASP A 119 1.72 8.64 -0.35
CA ASP A 119 1.30 9.62 0.63
C ASP A 119 0.65 8.99 1.88
N VAL A 120 1.14 7.82 2.23
CA VAL A 120 0.75 7.07 3.42
C VAL A 120 1.56 7.56 4.61
N GLU A 121 0.91 7.75 5.75
CA GLU A 121 1.58 8.03 7.02
C GLU A 121 2.20 6.77 7.58
N ARG A 122 1.37 5.72 7.71
CA ARG A 122 1.80 4.40 8.18
C ARG A 122 0.79 3.32 7.79
N ILE A 123 1.26 2.09 7.83
CA ILE A 123 0.42 0.89 7.70
C ILE A 123 0.61 0.04 8.94
N GLU A 124 -0.49 -0.38 9.54
CA GLU A 124 -0.51 -1.24 10.70
C GLU A 124 -1.11 -2.59 10.32
N VAL A 125 -0.38 -3.68 10.55
CA VAL A 125 -0.85 -5.04 10.31
C VAL A 125 -0.95 -5.80 11.62
N LEU A 126 -2.18 -6.03 12.03
CA LEU A 126 -2.54 -6.74 13.26
C LEU A 126 -2.71 -8.22 12.94
N ARG A 127 -1.98 -9.07 13.62
CA ARG A 127 -1.95 -10.51 13.36
C ARG A 127 -2.67 -11.29 14.44
N GLY A 128 -3.77 -11.94 14.08
CA GLY A 128 -4.64 -12.70 14.95
C GLY A 128 -6.02 -12.06 15.10
N PRO A 129 -6.95 -12.67 15.83
CA PRO A 129 -8.34 -12.22 15.94
C PRO A 129 -8.47 -10.79 16.48
N GLN A 130 -9.12 -9.93 15.71
CA GLN A 130 -9.35 -8.52 16.06
C GLN A 130 -10.84 -8.14 16.04
N GLY A 131 -11.74 -9.13 16.10
CA GLY A 131 -13.18 -8.92 15.97
C GLY A 131 -13.79 -7.97 17.00
N THR A 132 -13.21 -7.86 18.21
CA THR A 132 -13.72 -6.97 19.26
C THR A 132 -13.51 -5.49 18.97
N LEU A 133 -12.42 -5.13 18.29
CA LEU A 133 -12.05 -3.75 17.97
C LEU A 133 -12.39 -3.36 16.54
N TYR A 134 -12.26 -4.31 15.64
CA TYR A 134 -12.38 -4.10 14.19
C TYR A 134 -13.69 -4.69 13.62
N GLY A 135 -14.44 -5.45 14.40
CA GLY A 135 -15.73 -5.99 13.98
C GLY A 135 -15.61 -7.22 13.07
N ARG A 136 -16.53 -7.34 12.09
CA ARG A 136 -16.58 -8.50 11.20
C ARG A 136 -15.32 -8.60 10.32
N ASN A 137 -15.05 -9.81 9.82
CA ASN A 137 -14.00 -10.09 8.83
C ASN A 137 -12.56 -9.91 9.35
N ALA A 138 -12.37 -9.73 10.65
CA ALA A 138 -11.06 -9.56 11.28
C ALA A 138 -10.68 -10.79 12.14
N VAL A 139 -10.92 -12.01 11.64
CA VAL A 139 -10.63 -13.26 12.35
C VAL A 139 -9.15 -13.65 12.25
N GLY A 140 -8.55 -13.47 11.08
CA GLY A 140 -7.12 -13.69 10.85
C GLY A 140 -6.26 -12.50 11.22
N GLY A 141 -6.84 -11.30 11.16
CA GLY A 141 -6.16 -10.04 11.40
C GLY A 141 -6.84 -8.85 10.77
N ALA A 142 -6.17 -7.71 10.85
CA ALA A 142 -6.60 -6.48 10.18
C ALA A 142 -5.39 -5.74 9.58
N ILE A 143 -5.60 -5.10 8.46
CA ILE A 143 -4.64 -4.21 7.80
C ILE A 143 -5.26 -2.82 7.83
N ASN A 144 -4.59 -1.87 8.47
CA ASN A 144 -5.04 -0.50 8.58
C ASN A 144 -4.06 0.42 7.85
N VAL A 145 -4.53 1.08 6.80
CA VAL A 145 -3.77 2.03 6.00
C VAL A 145 -4.17 3.44 6.43
N LEU A 146 -3.22 4.19 6.95
CA LEU A 146 -3.41 5.56 7.41
C LEU A 146 -2.70 6.50 6.45
N TYR A 147 -3.43 7.38 5.81
CA TYR A 147 -2.90 8.38 4.90
C TYR A 147 -2.56 9.67 5.64
N LYS A 148 -1.53 10.37 5.16
CA LYS A 148 -1.16 11.68 5.71
C LYS A 148 -2.33 12.66 5.61
N GLU A 149 -2.53 13.43 6.66
CA GLU A 149 -3.55 14.48 6.69
C GLU A 149 -3.05 15.79 6.08
N PRO A 150 -3.97 16.68 5.65
CA PRO A 150 -3.62 18.05 5.30
C PRO A 150 -3.02 18.79 6.49
N THR A 151 -1.99 19.61 6.22
CA THR A 151 -1.27 20.42 7.22
C THR A 151 -1.33 21.90 6.85
N GLU A 152 -0.94 22.77 7.80
CA GLU A 152 -0.88 24.22 7.60
C GLU A 152 0.36 24.69 6.81
N GLU A 153 1.24 23.77 6.41
CA GLU A 153 2.43 24.09 5.66
C GLU A 153 2.25 23.76 4.17
N ILE A 154 2.84 24.58 3.29
CA ILE A 154 2.91 24.25 1.87
C ILE A 154 3.98 23.18 1.70
N ASP A 155 3.54 22.02 1.22
CA ASP A 155 4.42 20.89 0.96
C ASP A 155 4.09 20.25 -0.39
N TYR A 156 5.09 19.74 -1.09
CA TYR A 156 4.91 19.04 -2.36
C TYR A 156 5.98 18.00 -2.57
N SER A 157 5.60 16.93 -3.23
CA SER A 157 6.57 15.92 -3.67
C SER A 157 6.18 15.35 -5.03
N PHE A 158 7.18 14.94 -5.77
CA PHE A 158 7.03 14.26 -7.04
C PHE A 158 8.05 13.14 -7.17
N LYS A 159 7.60 11.98 -7.64
CA LYS A 159 8.43 10.80 -7.86
C LYS A 159 8.07 10.17 -9.20
N SER A 160 9.05 9.75 -9.98
CA SER A 160 8.86 9.01 -11.22
C SER A 160 9.75 7.78 -11.22
N ILE A 161 9.25 6.69 -11.75
CA ILE A 161 9.95 5.42 -11.86
C ILE A 161 9.81 4.91 -13.29
N VAL A 162 10.92 4.50 -13.88
CA VAL A 162 10.99 3.78 -15.15
C VAL A 162 11.78 2.51 -14.96
N GLY A 163 11.33 1.42 -15.59
CA GLY A 163 11.93 0.12 -15.38
C GLY A 163 11.70 -0.86 -16.54
N ASN A 164 12.05 -2.10 -16.29
CA ASN A 164 11.82 -3.19 -17.23
C ASN A 164 10.32 -3.43 -17.43
N PHE A 165 9.97 -4.17 -18.48
CA PHE A 165 8.58 -4.47 -18.86
C PHE A 165 7.73 -3.20 -19.06
N GLY A 166 8.29 -2.20 -19.74
CA GLY A 166 7.58 -0.95 -19.99
C GLY A 166 7.19 -0.16 -18.74
N THR A 167 7.71 -0.50 -17.54
CA THR A 167 7.31 0.13 -16.28
C THR A 167 7.45 1.65 -16.35
N GLN A 168 6.35 2.33 -16.13
CA GLN A 168 6.25 3.79 -16.02
C GLN A 168 5.34 4.13 -14.84
N GLU A 169 5.90 4.82 -13.85
CA GLU A 169 5.13 5.23 -12.69
C GLU A 169 5.38 6.71 -12.40
N ALA A 170 4.33 7.42 -12.02
CA ALA A 170 4.38 8.82 -11.62
C ALA A 170 3.54 9.04 -10.36
N TYR A 171 4.10 9.75 -9.41
CA TYR A 171 3.48 10.06 -8.14
C TYR A 171 3.63 11.54 -7.84
N GLY A 172 2.60 12.16 -7.32
CA GLY A 172 2.66 13.54 -6.90
C GLY A 172 1.79 13.81 -5.69
N MET A 173 2.21 14.78 -4.90
CA MET A 173 1.47 15.27 -3.75
C MET A 173 1.65 16.77 -3.67
N PHE A 174 0.59 17.47 -3.30
CA PHE A 174 0.59 18.90 -3.00
C PHE A 174 -0.33 19.18 -1.81
N ASN A 175 0.21 19.86 -0.81
CA ASN A 175 -0.47 20.29 0.40
C ASN A 175 -0.42 21.79 0.54
N MET A 176 -1.53 22.40 0.94
CA MET A 176 -1.58 23.83 1.20
C MET A 176 -2.66 24.22 2.20
N PRO A 177 -2.42 25.22 3.05
CA PRO A 177 -3.49 25.91 3.75
C PRO A 177 -4.32 26.72 2.76
N LEU A 178 -5.65 26.59 2.83
CA LEU A 178 -6.61 27.43 2.07
C LEU A 178 -7.07 28.62 2.89
N ILE A 179 -7.23 28.41 4.20
CA ILE A 179 -7.54 29.43 5.19
C ILE A 179 -6.66 29.11 6.40
N GLU A 180 -5.77 30.05 6.74
CA GLU A 180 -4.83 29.92 7.84
C GLU A 180 -5.55 29.46 9.13
N ASP A 181 -4.95 28.51 9.84
CA ASP A 181 -5.44 27.89 11.09
C ASP A 181 -6.86 27.28 11.01
N THR A 182 -7.47 27.22 9.81
CA THR A 182 -8.87 26.80 9.71
C THR A 182 -9.14 25.75 8.67
N LEU A 183 -8.54 25.85 7.48
CA LEU A 183 -8.84 24.95 6.38
C LEU A 183 -7.58 24.64 5.57
N SER A 184 -7.20 23.39 5.55
CA SER A 184 -6.09 22.88 4.73
C SER A 184 -6.57 21.86 3.71
N ALA A 185 -5.91 21.79 2.58
CA ALA A 185 -6.16 20.81 1.52
C ALA A 185 -4.91 20.07 1.13
N ARG A 186 -5.09 18.78 0.79
CA ARG A 186 -4.04 17.91 0.28
C ARG A 186 -4.54 17.12 -0.91
N ILE A 187 -3.79 17.15 -2.00
CA ILE A 187 -4.10 16.42 -3.23
C ILE A 187 -2.94 15.48 -3.48
N ASN A 188 -3.23 14.23 -3.82
CA ASN A 188 -2.22 13.31 -4.29
C ASN A 188 -2.72 12.52 -5.50
N PHE A 189 -1.77 12.07 -6.32
CA PHE A 189 -2.03 11.14 -7.41
C PHE A 189 -0.92 10.10 -7.50
N ALA A 190 -1.28 8.93 -8.00
CA ALA A 190 -0.36 7.87 -8.34
C ALA A 190 -0.84 7.20 -9.62
N ILE A 191 0.01 7.16 -10.63
CA ILE A 191 -0.22 6.47 -11.91
C ILE A 191 0.85 5.41 -12.02
N ARG A 192 0.45 4.17 -12.25
CA ARG A 192 1.36 3.04 -12.39
C ARG A 192 0.97 2.24 -13.61
N ASP A 193 1.91 2.02 -14.47
CA ASP A 193 1.75 1.20 -15.67
C ASP A 193 2.95 0.27 -15.84
N ARG A 194 2.67 -0.97 -16.22
CA ARG A 194 3.68 -1.99 -16.50
C ARG A 194 3.08 -3.07 -17.39
N ASP A 195 3.79 -3.42 -18.45
CA ASP A 195 3.44 -4.56 -19.29
C ASP A 195 3.43 -5.87 -18.51
N GLY A 196 2.72 -6.86 -19.02
CA GLY A 196 2.72 -8.19 -18.44
C GLY A 196 4.11 -8.82 -18.43
N VAL A 197 4.36 -9.67 -17.43
CA VAL A 197 5.64 -10.39 -17.30
C VAL A 197 5.57 -11.81 -17.88
N ILE A 198 4.39 -12.27 -18.22
CA ILE A 198 4.12 -13.58 -18.83
C ILE A 198 3.63 -13.35 -20.25
N GLU A 199 4.44 -13.78 -21.21
CA GLU A 199 4.12 -13.64 -22.63
C GLU A 199 2.84 -14.38 -22.99
N GLU A 200 1.86 -13.69 -23.57
CA GLU A 200 0.66 -14.27 -24.16
C GLU A 200 0.94 -14.63 -25.62
N LEU A 201 0.84 -15.92 -25.94
CA LEU A 201 1.10 -16.41 -27.29
C LEU A 201 -0.09 -16.25 -28.25
N GLY A 202 -1.20 -15.73 -27.79
CA GLY A 202 -2.42 -15.47 -28.55
C GLY A 202 -2.50 -14.04 -29.05
N ALA A 203 -3.73 -13.53 -29.12
CA ALA A 203 -4.04 -12.17 -29.60
C ALA A 203 -4.29 -11.18 -28.44
N GLY A 204 -4.10 -11.60 -27.19
CA GLY A 204 -4.28 -10.78 -26.00
C GLY A 204 -2.99 -10.06 -25.58
N ASP A 205 -3.12 -9.19 -24.60
CA ASP A 205 -1.98 -8.55 -23.94
C ASP A 205 -1.27 -9.53 -23.01
N ASP A 206 0.01 -9.28 -22.75
CA ASP A 206 0.81 -10.07 -21.82
C ASP A 206 0.17 -10.11 -20.43
N ILE A 207 0.30 -11.25 -19.78
CA ILE A 207 -0.38 -11.53 -18.52
C ILE A 207 0.42 -10.97 -17.34
N ASP A 208 -0.29 -10.59 -16.25
CA ASP A 208 0.25 -9.96 -15.05
C ASP A 208 0.72 -8.52 -15.29
N GLY A 209 0.10 -7.84 -16.23
CA GLY A 209 0.23 -6.38 -16.40
C GLY A 209 -0.38 -5.61 -15.22
N LEU A 210 0.06 -4.39 -15.05
CA LEU A 210 -0.39 -3.50 -14.00
C LEU A 210 -0.74 -2.14 -14.59
N GLY A 211 -2.00 -1.75 -14.50
CA GLY A 211 -2.49 -0.41 -14.74
C GLY A 211 -3.27 0.06 -13.51
N THR A 212 -2.85 1.15 -12.89
CA THR A 212 -3.57 1.71 -11.75
C THR A 212 -3.44 3.22 -11.77
N GLU A 213 -4.57 3.89 -11.76
CA GLU A 213 -4.65 5.33 -11.57
C GLU A 213 -5.37 5.61 -10.25
N ASN A 214 -4.77 6.43 -9.41
CA ASN A 214 -5.33 6.83 -8.12
C ASN A 214 -5.18 8.33 -7.95
N VAL A 215 -6.29 9.01 -7.64
CA VAL A 215 -6.30 10.44 -7.31
C VAL A 215 -7.10 10.61 -6.02
N ALA A 216 -6.52 11.30 -5.05
CA ALA A 216 -7.22 11.63 -3.82
C ALA A 216 -7.13 13.13 -3.51
N ILE A 217 -8.22 13.67 -2.99
CA ILE A 217 -8.28 15.01 -2.43
C ILE A 217 -8.77 14.92 -0.99
N GLN A 218 -8.12 15.65 -0.12
CA GLN A 218 -8.46 15.72 1.29
C GLN A 218 -8.61 17.17 1.73
N PHE A 219 -9.54 17.38 2.66
CA PHE A 219 -9.72 18.64 3.36
C PHE A 219 -9.73 18.38 4.86
N LYS A 220 -9.01 19.20 5.59
CA LYS A 220 -9.07 19.27 7.05
C LYS A 220 -9.60 20.63 7.43
N TRP A 221 -10.76 20.66 8.09
CA TRP A 221 -11.45 21.86 8.50
C TRP A 221 -11.58 21.92 10.01
N THR A 222 -10.97 22.91 10.63
CA THR A 222 -10.93 23.15 12.07
C THR A 222 -11.55 24.51 12.40
N PRO A 223 -12.91 24.65 12.32
CA PRO A 223 -13.57 25.93 12.53
C PRO A 223 -13.45 26.45 13.97
N THR A 224 -13.16 25.60 14.91
CA THR A 224 -12.92 25.90 16.33
C THR A 224 -11.99 24.87 16.94
N ASP A 225 -11.36 25.16 18.07
CA ASP A 225 -10.48 24.25 18.81
C ASP A 225 -11.15 22.91 19.21
N SER A 226 -12.47 22.84 19.14
CA SER A 226 -13.26 21.65 19.57
C SER A 226 -13.86 20.88 18.41
N ILE A 227 -13.74 21.38 17.20
CA ILE A 227 -14.35 20.78 16.00
C ILE A 227 -13.28 20.57 14.95
N GLU A 228 -13.08 19.33 14.57
CA GLU A 228 -12.26 18.94 13.43
C GLU A 228 -13.09 18.08 12.48
N VAL A 229 -13.04 18.39 11.19
CA VAL A 229 -13.72 17.64 10.13
C VAL A 229 -12.70 17.28 9.07
N ASN A 230 -12.48 15.98 8.91
CA ASN A 230 -11.65 15.42 7.86
C ASN A 230 -12.52 14.82 6.77
N LEU A 231 -12.36 15.31 5.53
CA LEU A 231 -13.02 14.80 4.34
C LEU A 231 -11.96 14.29 3.37
N ARG A 232 -12.11 13.04 2.92
CA ARG A 232 -11.29 12.45 1.87
C ARG A 232 -12.18 11.89 0.77
N GLN A 233 -11.91 12.29 -0.47
CA GLN A 233 -12.46 11.67 -1.67
C GLN A 233 -11.32 10.97 -2.41
N ASN A 234 -11.55 9.73 -2.79
CA ASN A 234 -10.61 8.95 -3.57
C ASN A 234 -11.28 8.46 -4.85
N TYR A 235 -10.60 8.61 -5.98
CA TYR A 235 -10.94 7.98 -7.25
C TYR A 235 -9.81 7.02 -7.61
N MET A 236 -10.16 5.80 -8.00
CA MET A 236 -9.20 4.79 -8.42
C MET A 236 -9.76 4.02 -9.61
N GLU A 237 -8.92 3.87 -10.62
CA GLU A 237 -9.15 2.99 -11.76
C GLU A 237 -8.08 1.91 -11.77
N ILE A 238 -8.50 0.67 -12.02
CA ILE A 238 -7.63 -0.50 -12.02
C ILE A 238 -7.82 -1.21 -13.34
N ASP A 239 -6.76 -1.27 -14.12
CA ASP A 239 -6.63 -2.11 -15.31
C ASP A 239 -5.50 -3.11 -15.08
N ARG A 240 -5.85 -4.34 -14.74
CA ARG A 240 -4.89 -5.41 -14.47
C ARG A 240 -5.23 -6.64 -15.27
N SER A 241 -4.27 -7.12 -16.04
CA SER A 241 -4.35 -8.46 -16.58
C SER A 241 -3.96 -9.48 -15.51
N PHE A 242 -4.96 -10.17 -14.94
CA PHE A 242 -4.71 -11.23 -13.97
C PHE A 242 -4.18 -12.46 -14.66
N GLY A 243 -2.92 -12.76 -14.46
CA GLY A 243 -2.37 -14.06 -14.81
C GLY A 243 -3.12 -15.17 -14.08
N GLY A 244 -3.22 -16.32 -14.71
CA GLY A 244 -3.92 -17.48 -14.19
C GLY A 244 -3.38 -18.06 -12.86
N ALA A 245 -2.64 -17.26 -12.08
CA ALA A 245 -2.14 -17.60 -10.74
C ALA A 245 -3.25 -18.03 -9.77
N ASN A 246 -4.50 -17.73 -10.08
CA ASN A 246 -5.64 -18.15 -9.30
C ASN A 246 -6.25 -19.49 -9.71
N GLY A 247 -5.61 -20.23 -10.60
CA GLY A 247 -6.13 -21.51 -11.07
C GLY A 247 -7.53 -21.40 -11.73
N ALA A 248 -7.94 -20.19 -12.10
CA ALA A 248 -9.05 -19.97 -12.98
C ALA A 248 -8.60 -20.43 -14.37
N GLY A 249 -8.63 -21.72 -14.57
CA GLY A 249 -8.53 -22.26 -15.91
C GLY A 249 -9.59 -21.54 -16.75
N LEU A 250 -9.17 -20.99 -17.88
CA LEU A 250 -10.09 -20.44 -18.86
C LEU A 250 -11.20 -21.47 -19.11
N VAL A 251 -12.42 -21.14 -18.75
CA VAL A 251 -13.57 -21.97 -19.09
C VAL A 251 -13.89 -21.65 -20.54
N VAL A 252 -13.37 -22.43 -21.44
CA VAL A 252 -13.72 -22.33 -22.86
C VAL A 252 -14.99 -23.14 -23.08
N LEU A 253 -16.02 -22.47 -23.60
CA LEU A 253 -17.19 -23.15 -24.14
C LEU A 253 -16.82 -23.68 -25.53
N ASN A 254 -16.85 -24.99 -25.68
CA ASN A 254 -16.71 -25.64 -26.97
C ASN A 254 -17.94 -25.32 -27.85
N GLU A 255 -17.84 -25.58 -29.15
CA GLU A 255 -18.95 -25.39 -30.09
C GLU A 255 -20.21 -26.21 -29.76
N ASP A 256 -20.07 -27.27 -28.98
CA ASP A 256 -21.15 -28.09 -28.42
C ASP A 256 -21.76 -27.55 -27.11
N GLY A 257 -21.32 -26.39 -26.64
CA GLY A 257 -21.77 -25.78 -25.39
C GLY A 257 -21.22 -26.42 -24.11
N GLN A 258 -20.31 -27.37 -24.23
CA GLN A 258 -19.65 -27.99 -23.08
C GLN A 258 -18.47 -27.15 -22.58
N SER A 259 -18.29 -27.04 -21.27
CA SER A 259 -17.14 -26.34 -20.70
C SER A 259 -15.92 -27.25 -20.58
N SER A 260 -14.76 -26.80 -21.05
CA SER A 260 -13.49 -27.48 -20.86
C SER A 260 -12.56 -26.65 -20.01
N ARG A 261 -11.90 -27.30 -19.04
CA ARG A 261 -10.85 -26.69 -18.20
C ARG A 261 -9.43 -26.95 -18.73
N ASN A 262 -9.31 -27.65 -19.83
CA ASN A 262 -8.00 -27.99 -20.37
C ASN A 262 -7.60 -26.99 -21.45
N THR A 263 -6.91 -25.94 -21.05
CA THR A 263 -6.45 -24.88 -21.96
C THR A 263 -5.26 -25.28 -22.83
N ALA A 264 -4.48 -26.27 -22.40
CA ALA A 264 -3.27 -26.70 -23.13
C ALA A 264 -3.54 -27.29 -24.52
N SER A 265 -4.77 -27.69 -24.80
CA SER A 265 -5.16 -28.30 -26.09
C SER A 265 -5.84 -27.33 -27.05
N LEU A 266 -6.14 -26.09 -26.62
CA LEU A 266 -6.98 -25.16 -27.37
C LEU A 266 -6.18 -24.12 -28.16
N VAL A 267 -4.93 -23.87 -27.78
CA VAL A 267 -4.03 -22.96 -28.49
C VAL A 267 -2.87 -23.74 -29.08
N PRO A 268 -2.76 -23.85 -30.40
CA PRO A 268 -1.61 -24.48 -31.03
C PRO A 268 -0.32 -23.76 -30.67
N GLY A 269 0.60 -24.43 -29.98
CA GLY A 269 1.87 -23.88 -29.54
C GLY A 269 1.95 -23.52 -28.05
N TYR A 270 0.86 -23.58 -27.33
CA TYR A 270 0.89 -23.44 -25.86
C TYR A 270 1.49 -24.71 -25.24
N ARG A 271 2.57 -24.57 -24.47
CA ARG A 271 3.24 -25.65 -23.73
C ARG A 271 3.41 -25.30 -22.26
#